data_7f6c5543ecec0ff48d5d1734aa34f0a2
#
_entry.id   7f6c5543ecec0ff48d5d1734aa34f0a2
#
_cell.length_a   1.000
_cell.length_b   1.000
_cell.length_c   1.000
_cell.angle_alpha   90.00
_cell.angle_beta   90.00
_cell.angle_gamma   90.00
#
_symmetry.space_group_name_H-M   'P 1'
#
loop_
_entity.id
_entity.type
_entity.pdbx_description
1 polymer ?
#
loop_
_entity_poly.entity_id
_entity_poly.type
_entity_poly.pdbx_seq_one_letter_code
_entity_poly.pdbx_strand_id
1 'polypeptide(L)'
;MMNKDAKIYVAGHRGMVGSAIVRELQRQGYHHLITRTHQELDLCRQEEVERFFAAEQPEYVFLAAAKVGGIIANQSALADFMYENMMLEMNVIHAAWKNGCKKLQFLGSSCIYPRLAPQPMPESCLLTSSLEPTNEAYALAKISGLKYCEYLNRQYGTDYISVMPTNLYGPNDNYHPTHSHVLPALIRRFHEAKMEGAPSVTCWGDGTPLREFLYVDDLADLCVFLMNHYSGNETVNAGTGKEVSIKQLTEMVAEVVGYKEKILWDTTKPNGTPRKLLDVSKSAALGWKYKTELVDGIRLSYEDFLNNPMRAER
;
A
#
# COMPACT_ATOMS: atom_id res chain seq x y z
N MET A 1 -17.33 16.55 -4.97
CA MET A 1 -16.56 15.81 -6.00
C MET A 1 -15.46 16.70 -6.56
N MET A 2 -14.30 16.12 -6.88
CA MET A 2 -13.21 16.82 -7.55
C MET A 2 -13.66 17.26 -8.95
N ASN A 3 -13.28 18.49 -9.35
CA ASN A 3 -13.48 18.94 -10.72
C ASN A 3 -12.57 18.17 -11.67
N LYS A 4 -13.06 17.81 -12.88
CA LYS A 4 -12.28 17.07 -13.88
C LYS A 4 -11.06 17.84 -14.39
N ASP A 5 -11.13 19.17 -14.37
CA ASP A 5 -10.06 20.07 -14.78
C ASP A 5 -9.14 20.50 -13.63
N ALA A 6 -9.34 19.95 -12.41
CA ALA A 6 -8.51 20.28 -11.26
C ALA A 6 -7.09 19.74 -11.41
N LYS A 7 -6.12 20.47 -10.91
CA LYS A 7 -4.73 20.02 -10.79
C LYS A 7 -4.60 18.99 -9.66
N ILE A 8 -4.23 17.78 -10.01
CA ILE A 8 -4.09 16.66 -9.06
C ILE A 8 -2.64 16.18 -9.04
N TYR A 9 -2.00 16.26 -7.89
CA TYR A 9 -0.66 15.72 -7.69
C TYR A 9 -0.72 14.31 -7.14
N VAL A 10 -0.04 13.37 -7.82
CA VAL A 10 0.13 11.98 -7.35
C VAL A 10 1.59 11.75 -7.00
N ALA A 11 1.91 11.87 -5.71
CA ALA A 11 3.24 11.55 -5.19
C ALA A 11 3.47 10.04 -5.18
N GLY A 12 4.58 9.59 -5.77
CA GLY A 12 4.89 8.16 -5.87
C GLY A 12 4.25 7.45 -7.08
N HIS A 13 3.93 8.18 -8.15
CA HIS A 13 3.23 7.70 -9.35
C HIS A 13 3.88 6.49 -10.06
N ARG A 14 5.16 6.21 -9.82
CA ARG A 14 5.88 5.03 -10.38
C ARG A 14 5.78 3.78 -9.50
N GLY A 15 5.31 3.91 -8.27
CA GLY A 15 5.06 2.77 -7.38
C GLY A 15 3.76 2.03 -7.74
N MET A 16 3.55 0.85 -7.16
CA MET A 16 2.35 0.04 -7.35
C MET A 16 1.07 0.86 -7.09
N VAL A 17 0.94 1.47 -5.93
CA VAL A 17 -0.26 2.24 -5.54
C VAL A 17 -0.40 3.52 -6.35
N GLY A 18 0.67 4.31 -6.47
CA GLY A 18 0.61 5.59 -7.18
C GLY A 18 0.29 5.42 -8.66
N SER A 19 0.84 4.39 -9.33
CA SER A 19 0.51 4.10 -10.73
C SER A 19 -0.94 3.64 -10.92
N ALA A 20 -1.48 2.87 -9.97
CA ALA A 20 -2.88 2.47 -9.98
C ALA A 20 -3.82 3.69 -9.82
N ILE A 21 -3.49 4.61 -8.90
CA ILE A 21 -4.26 5.86 -8.74
C ILE A 21 -4.23 6.69 -10.02
N VAL A 22 -3.07 6.81 -10.70
CA VAL A 22 -2.98 7.51 -11.99
C VAL A 22 -3.88 6.87 -13.03
N ARG A 23 -3.84 5.54 -13.18
CA ARG A 23 -4.73 4.81 -14.13
C ARG A 23 -6.20 5.07 -13.82
N GLU A 24 -6.57 5.00 -12.55
CA GLU A 24 -7.96 5.20 -12.14
C GLU A 24 -8.43 6.64 -12.37
N LEU A 25 -7.62 7.63 -12.06
CA LEU A 25 -7.92 9.04 -12.34
C LEU A 25 -8.11 9.28 -13.84
N GLN A 26 -7.22 8.75 -14.69
CA GLN A 26 -7.32 8.83 -16.15
C GLN A 26 -8.59 8.14 -16.66
N ARG A 27 -8.90 6.94 -16.15
CA ARG A 27 -10.12 6.20 -16.50
C ARG A 27 -11.39 6.99 -16.16
N GLN A 28 -11.36 7.74 -15.07
CA GLN A 28 -12.47 8.61 -14.66
C GLN A 28 -12.48 9.98 -15.38
N GLY A 29 -11.54 10.26 -16.28
CA GLY A 29 -11.50 11.48 -17.08
C GLY A 29 -10.91 12.70 -16.34
N TYR A 30 -10.00 12.49 -15.41
CA TYR A 30 -9.16 13.57 -14.85
C TYR A 30 -7.93 13.72 -15.75
N HIS A 31 -7.65 14.94 -16.23
CA HIS A 31 -6.64 15.16 -17.27
C HIS A 31 -5.41 15.94 -16.76
N HIS A 32 -5.56 16.76 -15.73
CA HIS A 32 -4.48 17.59 -15.21
C HIS A 32 -3.73 16.91 -14.07
N LEU A 33 -3.10 15.76 -14.39
CA LEU A 33 -2.31 14.99 -13.43
C LEU A 33 -0.87 15.47 -13.38
N ILE A 34 -0.41 15.89 -12.21
CA ILE A 34 0.96 16.28 -11.94
C ILE A 34 1.69 15.10 -11.33
N THR A 35 2.83 14.74 -11.89
CA THR A 35 3.70 13.67 -11.38
C THR A 35 5.15 14.12 -11.42
N ARG A 36 5.97 13.68 -10.48
CA ARG A 36 7.43 13.89 -10.45
C ARG A 36 8.12 12.61 -10.02
N THR A 37 9.18 12.28 -10.70
CA THR A 37 10.08 11.21 -10.29
C THR A 37 10.93 11.65 -9.10
N HIS A 38 11.54 10.72 -8.38
CA HIS A 38 12.45 11.05 -7.29
C HIS A 38 13.65 11.91 -7.75
N GLN A 39 14.11 11.73 -8.98
CA GLN A 39 15.18 12.54 -9.56
C GLN A 39 14.75 13.99 -9.87
N GLU A 40 13.48 14.21 -10.20
CA GLU A 40 12.92 15.55 -10.48
C GLU A 40 12.49 16.26 -9.20
N LEU A 41 12.11 15.53 -8.16
CA LEU A 41 11.65 16.05 -6.88
C LEU A 41 11.94 15.05 -5.77
N ASP A 42 12.96 15.31 -4.97
CA ASP A 42 13.22 14.54 -3.75
C ASP A 42 12.32 15.05 -2.62
N LEU A 43 11.31 14.27 -2.27
CA LEU A 43 10.33 14.62 -1.24
C LEU A 43 10.93 14.73 0.17
N CYS A 44 12.12 14.22 0.40
CA CYS A 44 12.85 14.42 1.65
C CYS A 44 13.50 15.81 1.75
N ARG A 45 13.54 16.58 0.65
CA ARG A 45 14.11 17.94 0.58
C ARG A 45 13.03 18.98 0.74
N GLN A 46 12.88 19.53 1.95
CA GLN A 46 11.81 20.49 2.27
C GLN A 46 11.75 21.66 1.29
N GLU A 47 12.87 22.31 0.99
CA GLU A 47 12.90 23.47 0.08
C GLU A 47 12.45 23.14 -1.34
N GLU A 48 12.78 21.95 -1.83
CA GLU A 48 12.36 21.49 -3.16
C GLU A 48 10.84 21.27 -3.21
N VAL A 49 10.30 20.64 -2.16
CA VAL A 49 8.86 20.40 -2.02
C VAL A 49 8.10 21.71 -1.89
N GLU A 50 8.56 22.65 -1.06
CA GLU A 50 7.92 23.96 -0.92
C GLU A 50 7.92 24.74 -2.24
N ARG A 51 9.03 24.77 -2.97
CA ARG A 51 9.12 25.40 -4.30
C ARG A 51 8.18 24.75 -5.31
N PHE A 52 8.12 23.42 -5.32
CA PHE A 52 7.22 22.66 -6.19
C PHE A 52 5.75 23.02 -5.92
N PHE A 53 5.31 22.99 -4.67
CA PHE A 53 3.93 23.30 -4.32
C PHE A 53 3.57 24.77 -4.59
N ALA A 54 4.48 25.70 -4.36
CA ALA A 54 4.29 27.11 -4.67
C ALA A 54 4.15 27.37 -6.18
N ALA A 55 4.89 26.63 -7.02
CA ALA A 55 4.84 26.76 -8.47
C ALA A 55 3.63 26.05 -9.09
N GLU A 56 3.38 24.80 -8.73
CA GLU A 56 2.35 23.95 -9.35
C GLU A 56 0.95 24.22 -8.77
N GLN A 57 0.87 24.53 -7.47
CA GLN A 57 -0.39 24.77 -6.73
C GLN A 57 -1.44 23.68 -6.97
N PRO A 58 -1.14 22.40 -6.64
CA PRO A 58 -2.11 21.33 -6.81
C PRO A 58 -3.31 21.54 -5.91
N GLU A 59 -4.51 21.36 -6.47
CA GLU A 59 -5.76 21.46 -5.72
C GLU A 59 -6.03 20.21 -4.87
N TYR A 60 -5.61 19.06 -5.38
CA TYR A 60 -5.77 17.75 -4.74
C TYR A 60 -4.45 16.99 -4.74
N VAL A 61 -4.19 16.25 -3.67
CA VAL A 61 -2.97 15.47 -3.51
C VAL A 61 -3.28 14.04 -3.09
N PHE A 62 -2.71 13.07 -3.80
CA PHE A 62 -2.63 11.68 -3.37
C PHE A 62 -1.18 11.40 -2.94
N LEU A 63 -0.96 11.20 -1.65
CA LEU A 63 0.37 10.92 -1.10
C LEU A 63 0.57 9.39 -0.98
N ALA A 64 1.00 8.78 -2.10
CA ALA A 64 1.31 7.36 -2.20
C ALA A 64 2.81 7.07 -2.18
N ALA A 65 3.65 8.11 -2.11
CA ALA A 65 5.09 7.95 -1.96
C ALA A 65 5.43 7.41 -0.57
N ALA A 66 6.28 6.40 -0.52
CA ALA A 66 6.85 5.85 0.71
C ALA A 66 8.07 5.00 0.41
N LYS A 67 9.01 4.90 1.37
CA LYS A 67 9.99 3.84 1.40
C LYS A 67 9.33 2.60 2.01
N VAL A 68 9.17 1.55 1.21
CA VAL A 68 8.49 0.32 1.61
C VAL A 68 9.38 -0.90 1.39
N GLY A 69 9.12 -1.98 2.13
CA GLY A 69 9.86 -3.23 1.96
C GLY A 69 9.31 -4.34 2.87
N GLY A 70 9.73 -5.58 2.60
CA GLY A 70 9.39 -6.74 3.43
C GLY A 70 10.03 -6.67 4.83
N ILE A 71 9.80 -7.70 5.64
CA ILE A 71 10.27 -7.78 7.04
C ILE A 71 11.79 -7.60 7.13
N ILE A 72 12.55 -8.29 6.25
CA ILE A 72 14.02 -8.21 6.24
C ILE A 72 14.50 -6.79 5.97
N ALA A 73 13.93 -6.12 4.96
CA ALA A 73 14.29 -4.75 4.62
C ALA A 73 14.00 -3.78 5.77
N ASN A 74 12.83 -3.91 6.42
CA ASN A 74 12.49 -3.10 7.58
C ASN A 74 13.46 -3.30 8.75
N GLN A 75 13.78 -4.55 9.10
CA GLN A 75 14.67 -4.86 10.20
C GLN A 75 16.12 -4.41 9.97
N SER A 76 16.60 -4.41 8.74
CA SER A 76 17.97 -4.05 8.39
C SER A 76 18.21 -2.54 8.28
N ALA A 77 17.17 -1.71 8.19
CA ALA A 77 17.28 -0.28 7.92
C ALA A 77 16.25 0.57 8.71
N LEU A 78 16.05 0.25 10.00
CA LEU A 78 15.03 0.89 10.85
C LEU A 78 15.10 2.43 10.83
N ALA A 79 16.28 2.99 10.99
CA ALA A 79 16.49 4.44 11.03
C ALA A 79 16.13 5.08 9.66
N ASP A 80 16.53 4.46 8.57
CA ASP A 80 16.26 4.98 7.22
C ASP A 80 14.76 4.92 6.91
N PHE A 81 14.08 3.81 7.26
CA PHE A 81 12.63 3.69 7.07
C PHE A 81 11.87 4.75 7.86
N MET A 82 12.29 5.03 9.09
CA MET A 82 11.67 6.08 9.90
C MET A 82 11.96 7.46 9.30
N TYR A 83 13.23 7.80 9.09
CA TYR A 83 13.65 9.12 8.66
C TYR A 83 13.06 9.50 7.29
N GLU A 84 13.27 8.67 6.27
CA GLU A 84 12.83 8.98 4.91
C GLU A 84 11.30 9.10 4.82
N ASN A 85 10.54 8.18 5.45
CA ASN A 85 9.08 8.28 5.46
C ASN A 85 8.59 9.51 6.22
N MET A 86 9.12 9.80 7.41
CA MET A 86 8.73 10.99 8.16
C MET A 86 9.02 12.27 7.38
N MET A 87 10.22 12.39 6.80
CA MET A 87 10.58 13.60 6.06
C MET A 87 9.68 13.83 4.84
N LEU A 88 9.50 12.81 4.00
CA LEU A 88 8.67 12.94 2.81
C LEU A 88 7.20 13.25 3.15
N GLU A 89 6.65 12.60 4.17
CA GLU A 89 5.27 12.79 4.60
C GLU A 89 5.04 14.18 5.18
N MET A 90 5.89 14.60 6.12
CA MET A 90 5.80 15.93 6.74
C MET A 90 5.97 17.05 5.71
N ASN A 91 6.94 16.94 4.81
CA ASN A 91 7.19 17.94 3.79
C ASN A 91 5.99 18.09 2.85
N VAL A 92 5.45 16.97 2.33
CA VAL A 92 4.32 17.02 1.38
C VAL A 92 3.05 17.53 2.06
N ILE A 93 2.70 17.00 3.24
CA ILE A 93 1.48 17.39 3.97
C ILE A 93 1.55 18.85 4.36
N HIS A 94 2.70 19.33 4.88
CA HIS A 94 2.89 20.72 5.27
C HIS A 94 2.84 21.67 4.08
N ALA A 95 3.53 21.36 2.99
CA ALA A 95 3.52 22.17 1.79
C ALA A 95 2.12 22.24 1.14
N ALA A 96 1.37 21.14 1.14
CA ALA A 96 0.00 21.11 0.67
C ALA A 96 -0.89 22.07 1.48
N TRP A 97 -0.80 22.03 2.82
CA TRP A 97 -1.52 22.96 3.69
C TRP A 97 -1.12 24.41 3.47
N LYS A 98 0.17 24.71 3.45
CA LYS A 98 0.71 26.06 3.29
C LYS A 98 0.32 26.71 1.96
N ASN A 99 0.10 25.91 0.91
CA ASN A 99 -0.28 26.39 -0.44
C ASN A 99 -1.79 26.22 -0.74
N GLY A 100 -2.63 25.97 0.27
CA GLY A 100 -4.08 25.97 0.13
C GLY A 100 -4.64 24.79 -0.65
N CYS A 101 -3.98 23.64 -0.63
CA CYS A 101 -4.52 22.40 -1.19
C CYS A 101 -5.90 22.10 -0.59
N LYS A 102 -6.90 21.90 -1.44
CA LYS A 102 -8.30 21.70 -1.03
C LYS A 102 -8.50 20.40 -0.28
N LYS A 103 -7.83 19.31 -0.74
CA LYS A 103 -7.94 18.00 -0.12
C LYS A 103 -6.69 17.17 -0.39
N LEU A 104 -6.25 16.45 0.63
CA LEU A 104 -5.13 15.53 0.55
C LEU A 104 -5.57 14.16 1.06
N GLN A 105 -5.15 13.09 0.35
CA GLN A 105 -5.29 11.73 0.82
C GLN A 105 -3.93 11.14 1.18
N PHE A 106 -3.78 10.79 2.43
CA PHE A 106 -2.60 10.12 2.97
C PHE A 106 -2.76 8.61 2.89
N LEU A 107 -1.83 7.93 2.22
CA LEU A 107 -1.75 6.47 2.18
C LEU A 107 -0.90 5.97 3.34
N GLY A 108 -1.57 5.41 4.34
CA GLY A 108 -0.94 4.75 5.47
C GLY A 108 -0.69 3.26 5.22
N SER A 109 -0.81 2.47 6.26
CA SER A 109 -0.64 1.01 6.22
C SER A 109 -1.31 0.37 7.43
N SER A 110 -1.81 -0.84 7.29
CA SER A 110 -2.31 -1.65 8.43
C SER A 110 -1.22 -2.01 9.46
N CYS A 111 0.05 -1.73 9.17
CA CYS A 111 1.16 -1.88 10.12
C CYS A 111 1.09 -0.92 11.32
N ILE A 112 0.30 0.14 11.23
CA ILE A 112 0.09 1.10 12.33
C ILE A 112 -0.70 0.53 13.50
N TYR A 113 -1.43 -0.55 13.30
CA TYR A 113 -2.24 -1.16 14.34
C TYR A 113 -1.40 -2.01 15.28
N PRO A 114 -1.81 -2.11 16.56
CA PRO A 114 -1.09 -2.89 17.55
C PRO A 114 -0.87 -4.34 17.12
N ARG A 115 0.27 -4.91 17.52
CA ARG A 115 0.60 -6.32 17.24
C ARG A 115 -0.50 -7.30 17.66
N LEU A 116 -1.11 -7.05 18.81
CA LEU A 116 -2.17 -7.87 19.39
C LEU A 116 -3.55 -7.21 19.30
N ALA A 117 -3.77 -6.42 18.23
CA ALA A 117 -5.09 -5.82 17.97
C ALA A 117 -6.19 -6.88 17.84
N PRO A 118 -7.43 -6.55 18.23
CA PRO A 118 -8.57 -7.44 17.97
C PRO A 118 -8.71 -7.72 16.46
N GLN A 119 -9.27 -8.86 16.13
CA GLN A 119 -9.44 -9.29 14.74
C GLN A 119 -10.93 -9.55 14.43
N PRO A 120 -11.53 -8.87 13.44
CA PRO A 120 -10.94 -7.84 12.53
C PRO A 120 -10.47 -6.58 13.26
N MET A 121 -9.42 -5.92 12.74
CA MET A 121 -8.84 -4.72 13.36
C MET A 121 -9.67 -3.47 13.02
N PRO A 122 -10.36 -2.86 13.99
CA PRO A 122 -11.06 -1.61 13.77
C PRO A 122 -10.08 -0.41 13.80
N GLU A 123 -10.44 0.69 13.17
CA GLU A 123 -9.63 1.92 13.17
C GLU A 123 -9.39 2.47 14.59
N SER A 124 -10.35 2.23 15.49
CA SER A 124 -10.28 2.66 16.90
C SER A 124 -9.19 1.97 17.73
N CYS A 125 -8.58 0.87 17.24
CA CYS A 125 -7.50 0.22 17.97
C CYS A 125 -6.12 0.89 17.79
N LEU A 126 -6.03 1.94 16.97
CA LEU A 126 -4.80 2.70 16.80
C LEU A 126 -4.27 3.24 18.15
N LEU A 127 -2.98 3.02 18.43
CA LEU A 127 -2.27 3.48 19.64
C LEU A 127 -2.81 2.89 20.96
N THR A 128 -3.53 1.80 20.95
CA THR A 128 -4.04 1.16 22.17
C THR A 128 -3.05 0.18 22.82
N SER A 129 -2.02 -0.26 22.11
CA SER A 129 -1.00 -1.18 22.58
C SER A 129 0.26 -1.12 21.72
N SER A 130 1.28 -1.93 22.05
CA SER A 130 2.58 -1.97 21.35
C SER A 130 2.46 -2.39 19.88
N LEU A 131 3.29 -1.80 19.04
CA LEU A 131 3.41 -2.12 17.61
C LEU A 131 4.17 -3.44 17.40
N GLU A 132 4.18 -3.94 16.16
CA GLU A 132 5.00 -5.06 15.75
C GLU A 132 6.47 -4.61 15.65
N PRO A 133 7.40 -5.16 16.47
CA PRO A 133 8.79 -4.69 16.55
C PRO A 133 9.54 -4.73 15.21
N THR A 134 9.18 -5.66 14.32
CA THR A 134 9.90 -5.87 13.05
C THR A 134 9.69 -4.73 12.05
N ASN A 135 8.65 -3.91 12.20
CA ASN A 135 8.34 -2.78 11.34
C ASN A 135 7.90 -1.53 12.12
N GLU A 136 8.20 -1.46 13.41
CA GLU A 136 7.80 -0.36 14.30
C GLU A 136 8.25 1.01 13.78
N ALA A 137 9.47 1.12 13.27
CA ALA A 137 10.03 2.37 12.74
C ALA A 137 9.18 2.92 11.56
N TYR A 138 8.81 2.05 10.63
CA TYR A 138 7.90 2.39 9.53
C TYR A 138 6.50 2.75 10.04
N ALA A 139 5.98 1.97 10.98
CA ALA A 139 4.66 2.20 11.55
C ALA A 139 4.57 3.55 12.27
N LEU A 140 5.59 3.93 13.04
CA LEU A 140 5.67 5.24 13.72
C LEU A 140 5.69 6.40 12.72
N ALA A 141 6.43 6.29 11.62
CA ALA A 141 6.39 7.29 10.56
C ALA A 141 4.97 7.43 10.00
N LYS A 142 4.32 6.32 9.63
CA LYS A 142 2.94 6.33 9.11
C LYS A 142 1.92 6.88 10.11
N ILE A 143 2.05 6.58 11.40
CA ILE A 143 1.22 7.16 12.46
C ILE A 143 1.42 8.69 12.53
N SER A 144 2.66 9.15 12.39
CA SER A 144 2.96 10.60 12.43
C SER A 144 2.30 11.34 11.27
N GLY A 145 2.38 10.83 10.04
CA GLY A 145 1.74 11.41 8.86
C GLY A 145 0.21 11.46 9.00
N LEU A 146 -0.40 10.34 9.43
CA LEU A 146 -1.83 10.26 9.72
C LEU A 146 -2.26 11.30 10.76
N LYS A 147 -1.56 11.35 11.90
CA LYS A 147 -1.89 12.29 12.98
C LYS A 147 -1.67 13.74 12.57
N TYR A 148 -0.69 14.00 11.73
CA TYR A 148 -0.48 15.35 11.22
C TYR A 148 -1.66 15.81 10.34
N CYS A 149 -2.16 14.98 9.46
CA CYS A 149 -3.40 15.25 8.71
C CYS A 149 -4.58 15.54 9.64
N GLU A 150 -4.78 14.69 10.65
CA GLU A 150 -5.85 14.85 11.64
C GLU A 150 -5.74 16.19 12.42
N TYR A 151 -4.53 16.58 12.83
CA TYR A 151 -4.31 17.81 13.57
C TYR A 151 -4.47 19.07 12.70
N LEU A 152 -4.05 19.03 11.44
CA LEU A 152 -4.32 20.09 10.49
C LEU A 152 -5.82 20.31 10.27
N ASN A 153 -6.60 19.22 10.14
CA ASN A 153 -8.04 19.30 10.03
C ASN A 153 -8.66 19.96 11.27
N ARG A 154 -8.25 19.54 12.47
CA ARG A 154 -8.79 20.06 13.74
C ARG A 154 -8.38 21.51 14.00
N GLN A 155 -7.16 21.89 13.65
CA GLN A 155 -6.61 23.22 13.96
C GLN A 155 -6.94 24.25 12.88
N TYR A 156 -6.95 23.86 11.61
CA TYR A 156 -7.04 24.78 10.48
C TYR A 156 -8.24 24.51 9.55
N GLY A 157 -9.05 23.48 9.83
CA GLY A 157 -10.23 23.18 9.03
C GLY A 157 -9.90 22.63 7.63
N THR A 158 -8.76 21.97 7.46
CA THR A 158 -8.43 21.28 6.20
C THR A 158 -9.30 20.04 6.00
N ASP A 159 -9.34 19.48 4.78
CA ASP A 159 -10.01 18.21 4.47
C ASP A 159 -8.96 17.17 4.05
N TYR A 160 -8.12 16.75 5.00
CA TYR A 160 -7.05 15.78 4.78
C TYR A 160 -7.46 14.43 5.36
N ILE A 161 -7.64 13.45 4.48
CA ILE A 161 -8.14 12.11 4.83
C ILE A 161 -7.03 11.07 4.80
N SER A 162 -7.20 9.99 5.56
CA SER A 162 -6.21 8.91 5.64
C SER A 162 -6.83 7.56 5.35
N VAL A 163 -6.13 6.74 4.57
CA VAL A 163 -6.56 5.39 4.17
C VAL A 163 -5.53 4.36 4.60
N MET A 164 -5.97 3.29 5.25
CA MET A 164 -5.13 2.22 5.77
C MET A 164 -5.35 0.93 4.98
N PRO A 165 -4.54 0.68 3.95
CA PRO A 165 -4.68 -0.55 3.16
C PRO A 165 -4.15 -1.77 3.91
N THR A 166 -4.78 -2.91 3.65
CA THR A 166 -4.28 -4.25 3.93
C THR A 166 -3.10 -4.62 3.01
N ASN A 167 -2.72 -5.91 2.93
CA ASN A 167 -1.66 -6.33 2.01
C ASN A 167 -2.12 -6.12 0.56
N LEU A 168 -1.36 -5.32 -0.15
CA LEU A 168 -1.63 -4.98 -1.55
C LEU A 168 -0.84 -5.88 -2.49
N TYR A 169 -1.36 -6.08 -3.68
CA TYR A 169 -0.71 -6.80 -4.77
C TYR A 169 -1.30 -6.33 -6.11
N GLY A 170 -0.57 -6.52 -7.20
CA GLY A 170 -1.05 -6.13 -8.53
C GLY A 170 0.05 -5.63 -9.46
N PRO A 171 -0.31 -4.96 -10.56
CA PRO A 171 0.64 -4.40 -11.51
C PRO A 171 1.63 -3.44 -10.87
N ASN A 172 2.86 -3.48 -11.33
CA ASN A 172 3.98 -2.71 -10.77
C ASN A 172 4.39 -3.08 -9.34
N ASP A 173 4.03 -4.29 -8.84
CA ASP A 173 4.54 -4.78 -7.57
C ASP A 173 6.05 -5.04 -7.60
N ASN A 174 6.65 -5.25 -6.44
CA ASN A 174 8.06 -5.59 -6.29
C ASN A 174 8.24 -7.12 -6.27
N TYR A 175 8.86 -7.68 -7.31
CA TYR A 175 9.13 -9.12 -7.44
C TYR A 175 10.58 -9.50 -7.03
N HIS A 176 11.28 -8.66 -6.29
CA HIS A 176 12.66 -8.96 -5.85
C HIS A 176 12.71 -10.26 -5.02
N PRO A 177 13.67 -11.17 -5.24
CA PRO A 177 13.69 -12.51 -4.61
C PRO A 177 13.64 -12.53 -3.08
N THR A 178 14.23 -11.50 -2.43
CA THR A 178 14.41 -11.45 -0.96
C THR A 178 13.70 -10.27 -0.29
N HIS A 179 13.34 -9.21 -1.03
CA HIS A 179 12.80 -7.98 -0.45
C HIS A 179 11.32 -7.75 -0.78
N SER A 180 10.71 -8.64 -1.56
CA SER A 180 9.28 -8.57 -1.92
C SER A 180 8.36 -9.05 -0.80
N HIS A 181 7.09 -8.71 -0.90
CA HIS A 181 6.03 -9.28 -0.08
C HIS A 181 5.70 -10.71 -0.50
N VAL A 182 4.93 -11.42 0.35
CA VAL A 182 4.68 -12.85 0.19
C VAL A 182 4.08 -13.23 -1.17
N LEU A 183 3.07 -12.50 -1.65
CA LEU A 183 2.36 -12.86 -2.89
C LEU A 183 3.26 -12.69 -4.13
N PRO A 184 3.93 -11.54 -4.39
CA PRO A 184 4.85 -11.43 -5.51
C PRO A 184 6.06 -12.36 -5.39
N ALA A 185 6.54 -12.66 -4.17
CA ALA A 185 7.59 -13.66 -3.97
C ALA A 185 7.17 -15.07 -4.40
N LEU A 186 5.91 -15.45 -4.12
CA LEU A 186 5.36 -16.74 -4.54
C LEU A 186 5.20 -16.81 -6.05
N ILE A 187 4.68 -15.75 -6.70
CA ILE A 187 4.55 -15.68 -8.16
C ILE A 187 5.92 -15.94 -8.83
N ARG A 188 6.94 -15.19 -8.44
CA ARG A 188 8.29 -15.34 -9.00
C ARG A 188 8.84 -16.74 -8.75
N ARG A 189 8.78 -17.22 -7.52
CA ARG A 189 9.33 -18.52 -7.12
C ARG A 189 8.71 -19.69 -7.89
N PHE A 190 7.38 -19.69 -8.03
CA PHE A 190 6.69 -20.73 -8.79
C PHE A 190 6.94 -20.62 -10.30
N HIS A 191 7.07 -19.40 -10.82
CA HIS A 191 7.42 -19.19 -12.21
C HIS A 191 8.83 -19.75 -12.52
N GLU A 192 9.84 -19.36 -11.73
CA GLU A 192 11.22 -19.84 -11.89
C GLU A 192 11.28 -21.38 -11.77
N ALA A 193 10.66 -21.94 -10.73
CA ALA A 193 10.60 -23.40 -10.54
C ALA A 193 9.95 -24.13 -11.71
N LYS A 194 8.88 -23.58 -12.29
CA LYS A 194 8.23 -24.12 -13.47
C LYS A 194 9.15 -24.08 -14.70
N MET A 195 9.84 -22.97 -14.91
CA MET A 195 10.75 -22.82 -16.06
C MET A 195 11.96 -23.73 -15.96
N GLU A 196 12.45 -23.98 -14.76
CA GLU A 196 13.58 -24.89 -14.47
C GLU A 196 13.18 -26.37 -14.40
N GLY A 197 11.89 -26.68 -14.38
CA GLY A 197 11.39 -28.05 -14.17
C GLY A 197 11.71 -28.59 -12.78
N ALA A 198 11.76 -27.72 -11.78
CA ALA A 198 12.10 -28.09 -10.42
C ALA A 198 11.04 -29.07 -9.81
N PRO A 199 11.47 -30.17 -9.16
CA PRO A 199 10.54 -31.19 -8.64
C PRO A 199 9.80 -30.78 -7.38
N SER A 200 10.20 -29.66 -6.75
CA SER A 200 9.53 -29.09 -5.59
C SER A 200 9.88 -27.62 -5.38
N VAL A 201 8.96 -26.88 -4.70
CA VAL A 201 9.19 -25.54 -4.17
C VAL A 201 9.05 -25.57 -2.66
N THR A 202 10.03 -25.04 -1.93
CA THR A 202 9.98 -24.93 -0.47
C THR A 202 9.51 -23.55 -0.05
N CYS A 203 8.41 -23.48 0.71
CA CYS A 203 7.86 -22.28 1.33
C CYS A 203 8.23 -22.23 2.82
N TRP A 204 8.34 -21.02 3.39
CA TRP A 204 8.68 -20.83 4.78
C TRP A 204 7.49 -21.02 5.71
N GLY A 205 7.77 -21.52 6.92
CA GLY A 205 6.76 -21.77 7.97
C GLY A 205 5.94 -23.03 7.70
N ASP A 206 4.72 -23.05 8.20
CA ASP A 206 3.76 -24.15 8.06
C ASP A 206 2.52 -23.80 7.22
N GLY A 207 2.44 -22.55 6.74
CA GLY A 207 1.34 -22.05 5.93
C GLY A 207 0.05 -21.71 6.68
N THR A 208 0.04 -21.79 8.02
CA THR A 208 -1.17 -21.52 8.83
C THR A 208 -1.55 -20.05 8.99
N PRO A 209 -0.64 -19.05 8.96
CA PRO A 209 -1.03 -17.66 9.16
C PRO A 209 -2.09 -17.18 8.17
N LEU A 210 -3.04 -16.39 8.67
CA LEU A 210 -4.12 -15.82 7.89
C LEU A 210 -3.79 -14.40 7.45
N ARG A 211 -4.05 -14.09 6.18
CA ARG A 211 -3.81 -12.77 5.59
C ARG A 211 -4.96 -12.35 4.70
N GLU A 212 -5.19 -11.06 4.71
CA GLU A 212 -6.09 -10.38 3.78
C GLU A 212 -5.27 -9.76 2.65
N PHE A 213 -5.81 -9.79 1.43
CA PHE A 213 -5.21 -9.21 0.23
C PHE A 213 -6.22 -8.35 -0.52
N LEU A 214 -5.79 -7.17 -0.96
CA LEU A 214 -6.58 -6.26 -1.77
C LEU A 214 -5.84 -5.95 -3.07
N TYR A 215 -6.51 -6.15 -4.21
CA TYR A 215 -5.96 -5.80 -5.51
C TYR A 215 -5.75 -4.29 -5.64
N VAL A 216 -4.62 -3.88 -6.19
CA VAL A 216 -4.19 -2.47 -6.15
C VAL A 216 -5.10 -1.52 -6.92
N ASP A 217 -5.73 -1.97 -8.02
CA ASP A 217 -6.66 -1.13 -8.77
C ASP A 217 -7.99 -0.95 -8.00
N ASP A 218 -8.40 -1.92 -7.17
CA ASP A 218 -9.52 -1.74 -6.24
C ASP A 218 -9.19 -0.72 -5.13
N LEU A 219 -7.95 -0.73 -4.62
CA LEU A 219 -7.51 0.34 -3.72
C LEU A 219 -7.55 1.70 -4.41
N ALA A 220 -7.10 1.81 -5.66
CA ALA A 220 -7.13 3.05 -6.42
C ALA A 220 -8.56 3.57 -6.63
N ASP A 221 -9.49 2.67 -6.96
CA ASP A 221 -10.93 2.98 -7.04
C ASP A 221 -11.46 3.52 -5.70
N LEU A 222 -11.14 2.87 -4.56
CA LEU A 222 -11.48 3.38 -3.23
C LEU A 222 -10.87 4.75 -2.96
N CYS A 223 -9.59 4.95 -3.30
CA CYS A 223 -8.91 6.22 -3.09
C CYS A 223 -9.61 7.37 -3.81
N VAL A 224 -9.95 7.20 -5.09
CA VAL A 224 -10.68 8.22 -5.87
C VAL A 224 -12.11 8.37 -5.36
N PHE A 225 -12.78 7.29 -4.96
CA PHE A 225 -14.10 7.32 -4.33
C PHE A 225 -14.09 8.17 -3.05
N LEU A 226 -13.14 7.94 -2.13
CA LEU A 226 -13.04 8.69 -0.88
C LEU A 226 -12.71 10.17 -1.09
N MET A 227 -11.85 10.49 -2.05
CA MET A 227 -11.57 11.88 -2.41
C MET A 227 -12.83 12.61 -2.87
N ASN A 228 -13.78 11.92 -3.47
CA ASN A 228 -15.02 12.48 -3.97
C ASN A 228 -16.18 12.46 -2.96
N HIS A 229 -16.20 11.52 -2.01
CA HIS A 229 -17.40 11.23 -1.22
C HIS A 229 -17.19 11.23 0.30
N TYR A 230 -15.96 11.30 0.78
CA TYR A 230 -15.65 11.27 2.21
C TYR A 230 -14.89 12.51 2.66
N SER A 231 -15.34 13.12 3.72
CA SER A 231 -14.65 14.20 4.45
C SER A 231 -14.74 13.90 5.94
N GLY A 232 -13.62 13.89 6.64
CA GLY A 232 -13.59 13.60 8.07
C GLY A 232 -12.20 13.28 8.60
N ASN A 233 -12.07 13.31 9.92
CA ASN A 233 -10.81 13.06 10.61
C ASN A 233 -10.50 11.59 10.84
N GLU A 234 -11.50 10.74 10.72
CA GLU A 234 -11.31 9.33 10.99
C GLU A 234 -10.68 8.62 9.78
N THR A 235 -9.69 7.83 10.08
CA THR A 235 -9.08 6.91 9.12
C THR A 235 -10.12 5.93 8.54
N VAL A 236 -9.88 5.48 7.32
CA VAL A 236 -10.70 4.46 6.63
C VAL A 236 -9.83 3.26 6.31
N ASN A 237 -10.20 2.10 6.84
CA ASN A 237 -9.57 0.83 6.46
C ASN A 237 -9.94 0.43 5.03
N ALA A 238 -8.94 -0.01 4.28
CA ALA A 238 -9.07 -0.46 2.89
C ALA A 238 -8.70 -1.94 2.78
N GLY A 239 -9.70 -2.78 2.62
CA GLY A 239 -9.54 -4.24 2.53
C GLY A 239 -10.74 -4.90 1.89
N THR A 240 -10.73 -6.22 1.85
CA THR A 240 -11.81 -7.05 1.33
C THR A 240 -12.72 -7.60 2.44
N GLY A 241 -12.25 -7.60 3.70
CA GLY A 241 -12.89 -8.30 4.81
C GLY A 241 -12.81 -9.83 4.69
N LYS A 242 -12.02 -10.36 3.75
CA LYS A 242 -11.80 -11.79 3.54
C LYS A 242 -10.34 -12.15 3.79
N GLU A 243 -10.09 -13.27 4.40
CA GLU A 243 -8.74 -13.77 4.67
C GLU A 243 -8.53 -15.17 4.08
N VAL A 244 -7.30 -15.47 3.76
CA VAL A 244 -6.85 -16.81 3.33
C VAL A 244 -5.60 -17.20 4.12
N SER A 245 -5.39 -18.50 4.33
CA SER A 245 -4.12 -18.96 4.88
C SER A 245 -3.00 -18.81 3.85
N ILE A 246 -1.76 -18.69 4.33
CA ILE A 246 -0.58 -18.68 3.44
C ILE A 246 -0.52 -19.95 2.61
N LYS A 247 -0.99 -21.10 3.17
CA LYS A 247 -1.10 -22.34 2.42
C LYS A 247 -2.07 -22.23 1.24
N GLN A 248 -3.29 -21.74 1.49
CA GLN A 248 -4.29 -21.53 0.43
C GLN A 248 -3.78 -20.54 -0.63
N LEU A 249 -3.16 -19.42 -0.21
CA LEU A 249 -2.54 -18.47 -1.14
C LEU A 249 -1.48 -19.14 -2.01
N THR A 250 -0.62 -19.96 -1.41
CA THR A 250 0.46 -20.68 -2.10
C THR A 250 -0.11 -21.63 -3.16
N GLU A 251 -1.16 -22.37 -2.83
CA GLU A 251 -1.85 -23.27 -3.74
C GLU A 251 -2.51 -22.52 -4.90
N MET A 252 -3.19 -21.38 -4.62
CA MET A 252 -3.79 -20.52 -5.66
C MET A 252 -2.73 -19.95 -6.63
N VAL A 253 -1.59 -19.50 -6.09
CA VAL A 253 -0.50 -18.96 -6.93
C VAL A 253 0.11 -20.07 -7.78
N ALA A 254 0.36 -21.24 -7.23
CA ALA A 254 0.89 -22.39 -7.97
C ALA A 254 -0.06 -22.80 -9.11
N GLU A 255 -1.37 -22.82 -8.86
CA GLU A 255 -2.39 -23.13 -9.87
C GLU A 255 -2.39 -22.08 -11.01
N VAL A 256 -2.40 -20.79 -10.67
CA VAL A 256 -2.39 -19.69 -11.67
C VAL A 256 -1.13 -19.72 -12.52
N VAL A 257 0.04 -19.94 -11.92
CA VAL A 257 1.33 -20.06 -12.61
C VAL A 257 1.37 -21.36 -13.46
N GLY A 258 0.61 -22.37 -13.08
CA GLY A 258 0.59 -23.70 -13.70
C GLY A 258 1.76 -24.58 -13.25
N TYR A 259 2.22 -24.42 -12.00
CA TYR A 259 3.19 -25.29 -11.35
C TYR A 259 2.45 -26.47 -10.70
N LYS A 260 2.84 -27.71 -11.05
CA LYS A 260 2.11 -28.93 -10.65
C LYS A 260 2.89 -29.85 -9.72
N GLU A 261 4.15 -29.48 -9.44
CA GLU A 261 5.03 -30.31 -8.62
C GLU A 261 4.82 -30.06 -7.11
N LYS A 262 5.62 -30.71 -6.26
CA LYS A 262 5.42 -30.68 -4.80
C LYS A 262 5.70 -29.33 -4.18
N ILE A 263 4.83 -28.92 -3.25
CA ILE A 263 5.04 -27.80 -2.35
C ILE A 263 5.48 -28.35 -0.99
N LEU A 264 6.65 -27.93 -0.54
CA LEU A 264 7.25 -28.32 0.74
C LEU A 264 7.23 -27.12 1.69
N TRP A 265 7.22 -27.39 3.00
CA TRP A 265 7.20 -26.38 4.05
C TRP A 265 8.42 -26.50 4.95
N ASP A 266 9.17 -25.41 5.11
CA ASP A 266 10.31 -25.29 6.04
C ASP A 266 9.83 -24.69 7.36
N THR A 267 9.44 -25.54 8.29
CA THR A 267 8.94 -25.15 9.62
C THR A 267 10.05 -24.64 10.55
N THR A 268 11.32 -24.66 10.15
CA THR A 268 12.42 -24.00 10.87
C THR A 268 12.40 -22.47 10.71
N LYS A 269 11.65 -21.97 9.70
CA LYS A 269 11.46 -20.54 9.46
C LYS A 269 10.20 -20.04 10.17
N PRO A 270 10.22 -18.77 10.62
CA PRO A 270 9.10 -18.20 11.36
C PRO A 270 7.83 -18.02 10.49
N ASN A 271 6.68 -18.24 11.10
CA ASN A 271 5.37 -18.01 10.47
C ASN A 271 4.99 -16.52 10.36
N GLY A 272 5.59 -15.64 11.15
CA GLY A 272 5.16 -14.24 11.29
C GLY A 272 3.89 -14.11 12.15
N THR A 273 3.21 -12.96 12.05
CA THR A 273 1.98 -12.68 12.83
C THR A 273 0.88 -13.68 12.47
N PRO A 274 0.18 -14.30 13.43
CA PRO A 274 -0.80 -15.37 13.16
C PRO A 274 -1.98 -14.92 12.28
N ARG A 275 -2.50 -13.70 12.47
CA ARG A 275 -3.67 -13.17 11.74
C ARG A 275 -3.56 -11.67 11.52
N LYS A 276 -3.99 -11.20 10.33
CA LYS A 276 -4.11 -9.78 9.97
C LYS A 276 -5.32 -9.60 9.07
N LEU A 277 -6.43 -9.13 9.64
CA LEU A 277 -7.68 -8.84 8.95
C LEU A 277 -8.16 -7.46 9.38
N LEU A 278 -8.52 -6.58 8.45
CA LEU A 278 -9.09 -5.28 8.74
C LEU A 278 -10.60 -5.35 8.93
N ASP A 279 -11.12 -4.55 9.84
CA ASP A 279 -12.55 -4.22 9.84
C ASP A 279 -12.78 -3.18 8.73
N VAL A 280 -13.56 -3.57 7.73
CA VAL A 280 -13.87 -2.77 6.54
C VAL A 280 -15.31 -2.23 6.57
N SER A 281 -15.98 -2.30 7.71
CA SER A 281 -17.37 -1.86 7.88
C SER A 281 -17.57 -0.40 7.52
N LYS A 282 -16.59 0.46 7.79
CA LYS A 282 -16.64 1.89 7.45
C LYS A 282 -16.63 2.13 5.94
N SER A 283 -15.72 1.54 5.18
CA SER A 283 -15.70 1.68 3.71
C SER A 283 -16.96 1.10 3.08
N ALA A 284 -17.47 -0.02 3.60
CA ALA A 284 -18.74 -0.61 3.18
C ALA A 284 -19.93 0.30 3.47
N ALA A 285 -20.00 0.92 4.67
CA ALA A 285 -21.06 1.87 5.04
C ALA A 285 -21.06 3.14 4.18
N LEU A 286 -19.90 3.56 3.67
CA LEU A 286 -19.77 4.64 2.70
C LEU A 286 -20.27 4.24 1.30
N GLY A 287 -20.58 2.96 1.06
CA GLY A 287 -21.09 2.44 -0.20
C GLY A 287 -20.01 1.90 -1.15
N TRP A 288 -18.77 1.76 -0.69
CA TRP A 288 -17.71 1.17 -1.52
C TRP A 288 -17.57 -0.33 -1.29
N LYS A 289 -17.25 -1.06 -2.36
CA LYS A 289 -16.97 -2.50 -2.34
C LYS A 289 -15.88 -2.84 -3.36
N TYR A 290 -14.94 -3.70 -2.97
CA TYR A 290 -13.94 -4.22 -3.89
C TYR A 290 -14.61 -5.04 -5.03
N LYS A 291 -13.93 -5.19 -6.15
CA LYS A 291 -14.48 -5.80 -7.39
C LYS A 291 -13.68 -7.02 -7.84
N THR A 292 -12.39 -7.11 -7.47
CA THR A 292 -11.47 -8.14 -7.96
C THR A 292 -11.32 -9.26 -6.94
N GLU A 293 -11.76 -10.46 -7.28
CA GLU A 293 -11.53 -11.63 -6.42
C GLU A 293 -10.06 -12.03 -6.47
N LEU A 294 -9.57 -12.67 -5.37
CA LEU A 294 -8.13 -12.93 -5.17
C LEU A 294 -7.50 -13.70 -6.33
N VAL A 295 -8.14 -14.76 -6.81
CA VAL A 295 -7.61 -15.60 -7.92
C VAL A 295 -7.47 -14.80 -9.21
N ASP A 296 -8.43 -13.93 -9.53
CA ASP A 296 -8.39 -13.09 -10.72
C ASP A 296 -7.29 -12.04 -10.61
N GLY A 297 -7.15 -11.42 -9.45
CA GLY A 297 -6.06 -10.48 -9.17
C GLY A 297 -4.67 -11.15 -9.24
N ILE A 298 -4.52 -12.40 -8.75
CA ILE A 298 -3.26 -13.16 -8.90
C ILE A 298 -2.95 -13.39 -10.38
N ARG A 299 -3.94 -13.72 -11.22
CA ARG A 299 -3.76 -13.90 -12.67
C ARG A 299 -3.27 -12.62 -13.33
N LEU A 300 -3.91 -11.49 -13.04
CA LEU A 300 -3.50 -10.18 -13.57
C LEU A 300 -2.10 -9.79 -13.10
N SER A 301 -1.75 -10.09 -11.84
CA SER A 301 -0.39 -9.86 -11.32
C SER A 301 0.66 -10.74 -12.00
N TYR A 302 0.32 -11.98 -12.31
CA TYR A 302 1.23 -12.87 -13.03
C TYR A 302 1.41 -12.44 -14.50
N GLU A 303 0.38 -11.94 -15.14
CA GLU A 303 0.47 -11.33 -16.47
C GLU A 303 1.39 -10.10 -16.46
N ASP A 304 1.28 -9.22 -15.45
CA ASP A 304 2.19 -8.08 -15.26
C ASP A 304 3.64 -8.56 -15.06
N PHE A 305 3.85 -9.57 -14.22
CA PHE A 305 5.17 -10.15 -13.99
C PHE A 305 5.83 -10.65 -15.29
N LEU A 306 5.06 -11.31 -16.15
CA LEU A 306 5.56 -11.83 -17.44
C LEU A 306 5.89 -10.71 -18.44
N ASN A 307 5.15 -9.62 -18.43
CA ASN A 307 5.23 -8.54 -19.42
C ASN A 307 6.07 -7.34 -18.96
N ASN A 308 6.46 -7.28 -17.69
CA ASN A 308 7.19 -6.16 -17.10
C ASN A 308 8.49 -6.62 -16.42
N PRO A 309 9.50 -7.07 -17.19
CA PRO A 309 10.75 -7.64 -16.66
C PRO A 309 11.53 -6.64 -15.80
N MET A 310 11.43 -5.33 -16.06
CA MET A 310 12.11 -4.30 -15.26
C MET A 310 11.68 -4.29 -13.78
N ARG A 311 10.48 -4.78 -13.48
CA ARG A 311 9.99 -4.92 -12.08
C ARG A 311 10.41 -6.23 -11.44
N ALA A 312 10.64 -7.27 -12.24
CA ALA A 312 11.14 -8.56 -11.75
C ALA A 312 12.59 -8.50 -11.25
N GLU A 313 13.38 -7.54 -11.75
CA GLU A 313 14.80 -7.38 -11.41
C GLU A 313 15.06 -6.42 -10.22
N ARG A 314 14.07 -5.71 -9.73
CA ARG A 314 14.20 -4.69 -8.66
C ARG A 314 13.94 -5.24 -7.28
#